data_c8c7449db5d255e94f3e336dda4e011e
#
_entry.id   c8c7449db5d255e94f3e336dda4e011e
#
_cell.length_a   1.000
_cell.length_b   1.000
_cell.length_c   1.000
_cell.angle_alpha   90.00
_cell.angle_beta   90.00
_cell.angle_gamma   90.00
#
_symmetry.space_group_name_H-M   'P 1'
#
loop_
_entity.id
_entity.type
_entity.pdbx_description
1 polymer ?
#
loop_
_entity_poly.entity_id
_entity_poly.type
_entity_poly.pdbx_seq_one_letter_code
_entity_poly.pdbx_strand_id
1 'polypeptide(L)'
;MKIPRIIHRVWLGAEEMPAEYVEFGETWRRHHADWELRTWTDSELPPLTCPDAFERCRNFGEASDVLRYEVLRRFGGVYVDTDVECLRSIEPLIEDASAFAAWARPNVIGSAVVGSVPGHAAIERALEVVCANAGSGPQVEATGPVALTRVLQGAEDVELYRSATFYPLDYWQIPFSDLDSEGEDETYAIHHWHATWQTRENLMRRTRELMLKSRERRERDRRRLRSQERRLERKDRRLRRALDREARLAARLERIEGSRWWRLGQRLSRARLRRGREP
;
A
#
# COMPACT_ATOMS: atom_id res chain seq x y z
N MET A 1 3.80 -27.47 6.73
CA MET A 1 3.85 -27.85 5.30
C MET A 1 4.38 -26.66 4.56
N LYS A 2 5.26 -26.81 3.56
CA LYS A 2 5.78 -25.65 2.79
C LYS A 2 4.88 -25.34 1.59
N ILE A 3 4.84 -24.09 1.17
CA ILE A 3 4.13 -23.65 -0.05
C ILE A 3 4.80 -24.34 -1.25
N PRO A 4 4.05 -25.04 -2.11
CA PRO A 4 4.60 -25.69 -3.29
C PRO A 4 5.23 -24.70 -4.28
N ARG A 5 6.28 -25.13 -4.98
CA ARG A 5 6.98 -24.35 -6.01
C ARG A 5 6.23 -24.33 -7.34
N ILE A 6 5.01 -23.81 -7.32
CA ILE A 6 4.12 -23.68 -8.47
C ILE A 6 3.58 -22.26 -8.51
N ILE A 7 3.71 -21.61 -9.66
CA ILE A 7 3.10 -20.30 -9.94
C ILE A 7 1.90 -20.54 -10.86
N HIS A 8 0.72 -20.10 -10.42
CA HIS A 8 -0.52 -20.20 -11.16
C HIS A 8 -0.89 -18.84 -11.77
N ARG A 9 -1.26 -18.83 -13.03
CA ARG A 9 -1.86 -17.71 -13.76
C ARG A 9 -3.15 -18.17 -14.41
N VAL A 10 -4.06 -17.25 -14.68
CA VAL A 10 -5.34 -17.52 -15.35
C VAL A 10 -5.48 -16.60 -16.55
N TRP A 11 -5.76 -17.18 -17.73
CA TRP A 11 -6.11 -16.44 -18.94
C TRP A 11 -7.32 -17.10 -19.61
N LEU A 12 -8.47 -16.44 -19.56
CA LEU A 12 -9.75 -16.94 -20.09
C LEU A 12 -10.19 -16.13 -21.31
N GLY A 13 -10.96 -16.77 -22.17
CA GLY A 13 -11.50 -16.19 -23.39
C GLY A 13 -10.71 -16.60 -24.64
N ALA A 14 -11.29 -16.31 -25.80
CA ALA A 14 -10.73 -16.73 -27.09
C ALA A 14 -9.58 -15.86 -27.58
N GLU A 15 -9.31 -14.74 -26.92
CA GLU A 15 -8.24 -13.83 -27.35
C GLU A 15 -6.87 -14.34 -26.89
N GLU A 16 -5.88 -14.19 -27.76
CA GLU A 16 -4.49 -14.49 -27.38
C GLU A 16 -4.03 -13.57 -26.24
N MET A 17 -3.21 -14.14 -25.35
CA MET A 17 -2.60 -13.35 -24.28
C MET A 17 -1.70 -12.26 -24.88
N PRO A 18 -1.85 -10.98 -24.52
CA PRO A 18 -0.97 -9.91 -24.97
C PRO A 18 0.51 -10.22 -24.73
N ALA A 19 1.37 -9.82 -25.66
CA ALA A 19 2.81 -10.08 -25.58
C ALA A 19 3.44 -9.56 -24.28
N GLU A 20 2.98 -8.44 -23.77
CA GLU A 20 3.39 -7.87 -22.47
C GLU A 20 3.11 -8.83 -21.30
N TYR A 21 1.94 -9.52 -21.29
CA TYR A 21 1.61 -10.47 -20.22
C TYR A 21 2.37 -11.79 -20.36
N VAL A 22 2.73 -12.15 -21.58
CA VAL A 22 3.67 -13.26 -21.83
C VAL A 22 5.02 -12.89 -21.20
N GLU A 23 5.53 -11.68 -21.47
CA GLU A 23 6.81 -11.21 -20.91
C GLU A 23 6.76 -11.16 -19.38
N PHE A 24 5.68 -10.68 -18.76
CA PHE A 24 5.53 -10.74 -17.30
C PHE A 24 5.61 -12.19 -16.80
N GLY A 25 5.03 -13.16 -17.51
CA GLY A 25 5.20 -14.57 -17.19
C GLY A 25 6.66 -15.03 -17.25
N GLU A 26 7.42 -14.56 -18.24
CA GLU A 26 8.84 -14.87 -18.36
C GLU A 26 9.69 -14.23 -17.24
N THR A 27 9.28 -13.08 -16.68
CA THR A 27 9.95 -12.53 -15.48
C THR A 27 9.81 -13.48 -14.30
N TRP A 28 8.63 -14.05 -14.07
CA TRP A 28 8.41 -15.06 -13.03
C TRP A 28 9.26 -16.31 -13.27
N ARG A 29 9.32 -16.83 -14.50
CA ARG A 29 10.13 -18.00 -14.85
C ARG A 29 11.62 -17.74 -14.66
N ARG A 30 12.10 -16.53 -14.99
CA ARG A 30 13.50 -16.12 -14.83
C ARG A 30 13.95 -16.11 -13.38
N HIS A 31 13.12 -15.61 -12.49
CA HIS A 31 13.43 -15.52 -11.05
C HIS A 31 13.13 -16.79 -10.25
N HIS A 32 12.42 -17.77 -10.86
CA HIS A 32 12.01 -19.03 -10.24
C HIS A 32 12.22 -20.18 -11.22
N ALA A 33 13.49 -20.39 -11.66
CA ALA A 33 13.82 -21.31 -12.74
C ALA A 33 13.47 -22.79 -12.46
N ASP A 34 13.41 -23.18 -11.19
CA ASP A 34 13.07 -24.52 -10.71
C ASP A 34 11.60 -24.64 -10.25
N TRP A 35 10.78 -23.62 -10.51
CA TRP A 35 9.36 -23.64 -10.23
C TRP A 35 8.54 -23.98 -11.47
N GLU A 36 7.41 -24.66 -11.31
CA GLU A 36 6.41 -24.79 -12.35
C GLU A 36 5.67 -23.45 -12.56
N LEU A 37 5.64 -22.92 -13.78
CA LEU A 37 4.76 -21.82 -14.18
C LEU A 37 3.59 -22.39 -14.99
N ARG A 38 2.40 -22.36 -14.43
CA ARG A 38 1.18 -22.90 -15.05
C ARG A 38 0.16 -21.81 -15.33
N THR A 39 -0.22 -21.69 -16.61
CA THR A 39 -1.30 -20.80 -17.03
C THR A 39 -2.55 -21.63 -17.32
N TRP A 40 -3.62 -21.38 -16.55
CA TRP A 40 -4.91 -22.03 -16.71
C TRP A 40 -5.72 -21.29 -17.78
N THR A 41 -6.34 -22.04 -18.70
CA THR A 41 -7.12 -21.53 -19.83
C THR A 41 -8.46 -22.24 -19.89
N ASP A 42 -9.38 -21.76 -20.75
CA ASP A 42 -10.68 -22.44 -20.98
C ASP A 42 -10.53 -23.91 -21.39
N SER A 43 -9.44 -24.25 -22.07
CA SER A 43 -9.15 -25.63 -22.51
C SER A 43 -8.51 -26.49 -21.41
N GLU A 44 -7.99 -25.88 -20.35
CA GLU A 44 -7.30 -26.56 -19.27
C GLU A 44 -7.70 -25.95 -17.91
N LEU A 45 -8.95 -26.20 -17.51
CA LEU A 45 -9.46 -25.79 -16.21
C LEU A 45 -9.16 -26.84 -15.12
N PRO A 46 -8.91 -26.45 -13.87
CA PRO A 46 -8.86 -27.38 -12.75
C PRO A 46 -10.25 -27.95 -12.51
N PRO A 47 -10.36 -29.11 -11.85
CA PRO A 47 -11.65 -29.57 -11.32
C PRO A 47 -12.21 -28.55 -10.33
N LEU A 48 -13.43 -28.06 -10.60
CA LEU A 48 -14.08 -27.02 -9.80
C LEU A 48 -14.87 -27.61 -8.63
N THR A 49 -14.75 -27.01 -7.46
CA THR A 49 -15.56 -27.33 -6.28
C THR A 49 -16.96 -26.74 -6.42
N CYS A 50 -17.07 -25.58 -7.05
CA CYS A 50 -18.32 -24.86 -7.25
C CYS A 50 -18.55 -24.50 -8.73
N PRO A 51 -18.82 -25.49 -9.62
CA PRO A 51 -18.99 -25.23 -11.05
C PRO A 51 -20.14 -24.27 -11.32
N ASP A 52 -21.26 -24.36 -10.60
CA ASP A 52 -22.40 -23.45 -10.75
C ASP A 52 -22.04 -21.98 -10.45
N ALA A 53 -21.10 -21.75 -9.52
CA ALA A 53 -20.61 -20.40 -9.23
C ALA A 53 -19.78 -19.86 -10.40
N PHE A 54 -18.92 -20.70 -10.98
CA PHE A 54 -18.14 -20.34 -12.15
C PHE A 54 -19.03 -19.99 -13.36
N GLU A 55 -20.11 -20.73 -13.58
CA GLU A 55 -21.11 -20.44 -14.63
C GLU A 55 -21.87 -19.12 -14.38
N ARG A 56 -22.06 -18.72 -13.12
CA ARG A 56 -22.72 -17.45 -12.79
C ARG A 56 -21.80 -16.23 -12.93
N CYS A 57 -20.51 -16.42 -13.14
CA CYS A 57 -19.59 -15.30 -13.32
C CYS A 57 -19.96 -14.46 -14.54
N ARG A 58 -19.97 -13.14 -14.38
CA ARG A 58 -20.43 -12.20 -15.42
C ARG A 58 -19.30 -11.70 -16.31
N ASN A 59 -18.06 -11.95 -15.93
CA ASN A 59 -16.86 -11.56 -16.66
C ASN A 59 -15.67 -12.45 -16.26
N PHE A 60 -14.61 -12.38 -17.04
CA PHE A 60 -13.39 -13.17 -16.80
C PHE A 60 -12.68 -12.82 -15.48
N GLY A 61 -12.86 -11.60 -14.96
CA GLY A 61 -12.32 -11.22 -13.66
C GLY A 61 -12.98 -12.00 -12.52
N GLU A 62 -14.33 -12.12 -12.51
CA GLU A 62 -15.04 -12.97 -11.53
C GLU A 62 -14.64 -14.44 -11.68
N ALA A 63 -14.55 -14.94 -12.91
CA ALA A 63 -14.13 -16.31 -13.18
C ALA A 63 -12.68 -16.56 -12.72
N SER A 64 -11.77 -15.62 -12.94
CA SER A 64 -10.40 -15.69 -12.43
C SER A 64 -10.35 -15.66 -10.91
N ASP A 65 -11.22 -14.88 -10.26
CA ASP A 65 -11.32 -14.85 -8.79
C ASP A 65 -11.74 -16.22 -8.21
N VAL A 66 -12.67 -16.95 -8.87
CA VAL A 66 -13.03 -18.32 -8.50
C VAL A 66 -11.85 -19.28 -8.71
N LEU A 67 -11.24 -19.26 -9.91
CA LEU A 67 -10.15 -20.16 -10.25
C LEU A 67 -8.91 -19.97 -9.38
N ARG A 68 -8.59 -18.73 -9.00
CA ARG A 68 -7.49 -18.40 -8.09
C ARG A 68 -7.55 -19.24 -6.82
N TYR A 69 -8.71 -19.28 -6.18
CA TYR A 69 -8.85 -20.03 -4.92
C TYR A 69 -9.03 -21.53 -5.15
N GLU A 70 -9.61 -21.97 -6.26
CA GLU A 70 -9.66 -23.40 -6.62
C GLU A 70 -8.25 -23.99 -6.79
N VAL A 71 -7.36 -23.30 -7.53
CA VAL A 71 -6.01 -23.80 -7.75
C VAL A 71 -5.17 -23.77 -6.47
N LEU A 72 -5.27 -22.69 -5.67
CA LEU A 72 -4.56 -22.58 -4.40
C LEU A 72 -5.04 -23.64 -3.40
N ARG A 73 -6.36 -23.85 -3.29
CA ARG A 73 -6.92 -24.88 -2.42
C ARG A 73 -6.41 -26.26 -2.80
N ARG A 74 -6.39 -26.58 -4.08
CA ARG A 74 -6.07 -27.92 -4.57
C ARG A 74 -4.59 -28.22 -4.63
N PHE A 75 -3.81 -27.29 -5.15
CA PHE A 75 -2.40 -27.50 -5.46
C PHE A 75 -1.47 -26.74 -4.49
N GLY A 76 -2.00 -25.74 -3.77
CA GLY A 76 -1.16 -24.76 -3.11
C GLY A 76 -0.38 -23.95 -4.11
N GLY A 77 0.78 -23.42 -3.71
CA GLY A 77 1.63 -22.60 -4.57
C GLY A 77 1.28 -21.14 -4.50
N VAL A 78 1.60 -20.39 -5.54
CA VAL A 78 1.42 -18.94 -5.62
C VAL A 78 0.60 -18.59 -6.85
N TYR A 79 -0.54 -17.96 -6.64
CA TYR A 79 -1.31 -17.34 -7.72
C TYR A 79 -0.79 -15.94 -7.99
N VAL A 80 -0.65 -15.61 -9.27
CA VAL A 80 -0.31 -14.26 -9.72
C VAL A 80 -1.22 -13.85 -10.89
N ASP A 81 -1.74 -12.62 -10.87
CA ASP A 81 -2.46 -12.07 -12.03
C ASP A 81 -1.51 -11.94 -13.24
N THR A 82 -2.05 -12.00 -14.45
CA THR A 82 -1.23 -11.97 -15.68
C THR A 82 -0.51 -10.64 -15.90
N ASP A 83 -1.00 -9.57 -15.29
CA ASP A 83 -0.41 -8.22 -15.31
C ASP A 83 0.48 -7.93 -14.09
N VAL A 84 1.06 -8.97 -13.48
CA VAL A 84 2.06 -8.84 -12.41
C VAL A 84 3.44 -9.19 -12.94
N GLU A 85 4.35 -8.23 -12.92
CA GLU A 85 5.76 -8.36 -13.24
C GLU A 85 6.57 -8.77 -12.01
N CYS A 86 7.43 -9.79 -12.14
CA CYS A 86 8.33 -10.24 -11.09
C CYS A 86 9.69 -9.53 -11.19
N LEU A 87 10.17 -8.95 -10.10
CA LEU A 87 11.45 -8.25 -10.04
C LEU A 87 12.56 -9.09 -9.38
N ARG A 88 12.20 -10.01 -8.49
CA ARG A 88 13.12 -10.90 -7.77
C ARG A 88 12.42 -12.14 -7.22
N SER A 89 13.20 -13.13 -6.79
CA SER A 89 12.63 -14.36 -6.21
C SER A 89 11.86 -14.06 -4.91
N ILE A 90 10.65 -14.62 -4.82
CA ILE A 90 9.81 -14.55 -3.61
C ILE A 90 10.12 -15.65 -2.59
N GLU A 91 11.10 -16.52 -2.83
CA GLU A 91 11.46 -17.61 -1.91
C GLU A 91 11.69 -17.13 -0.46
N PRO A 92 12.38 -15.99 -0.21
CA PRO A 92 12.54 -15.50 1.15
C PRO A 92 11.23 -15.15 1.87
N LEU A 93 10.17 -14.82 1.11
CA LEU A 93 8.87 -14.48 1.68
C LEU A 93 8.05 -15.71 2.08
N ILE A 94 8.33 -16.87 1.50
CA ILE A 94 7.49 -18.06 1.66
C ILE A 94 8.15 -19.17 2.46
N GLU A 95 9.37 -18.97 2.95
CA GLU A 95 10.17 -20.02 3.59
C GLU A 95 9.45 -20.65 4.79
N ASP A 96 8.83 -19.82 5.63
CA ASP A 96 8.12 -20.24 6.85
C ASP A 96 6.60 -19.96 6.78
N ALA A 97 6.11 -19.37 5.70
CA ALA A 97 4.69 -19.06 5.55
C ALA A 97 3.87 -20.29 5.16
N SER A 98 2.68 -20.44 5.77
CA SER A 98 1.66 -21.41 5.34
C SER A 98 0.68 -20.80 4.33
N ALA A 99 0.44 -19.49 4.43
CA ALA A 99 -0.24 -18.67 3.43
C ALA A 99 0.25 -17.22 3.53
N PHE A 100 0.16 -16.49 2.41
CA PHE A 100 0.51 -15.08 2.39
C PHE A 100 -0.32 -14.28 1.39
N ALA A 101 -0.43 -12.98 1.65
CA ALA A 101 -0.91 -11.95 0.74
C ALA A 101 -0.23 -10.62 1.07
N ALA A 102 -0.56 -9.54 0.38
CA ALA A 102 -0.08 -8.22 0.74
C ALA A 102 -1.21 -7.18 0.70
N TRP A 103 -1.04 -6.10 1.44
CA TRP A 103 -1.93 -4.95 1.35
C TRP A 103 -1.77 -4.27 -0.01
N ALA A 104 -2.85 -4.14 -0.77
CA ALA A 104 -2.83 -3.38 -2.02
C ALA A 104 -3.03 -1.88 -1.79
N ARG A 105 -3.68 -1.52 -0.69
CA ARG A 105 -3.93 -0.16 -0.21
C ARG A 105 -4.41 -0.20 1.25
N PRO A 106 -4.48 0.93 1.97
CA PRO A 106 -5.00 0.93 3.34
C PRO A 106 -6.33 0.18 3.47
N ASN A 107 -6.37 -0.80 4.36
CA ASN A 107 -7.53 -1.65 4.67
C ASN A 107 -8.05 -2.54 3.51
N VAL A 108 -7.25 -2.77 2.47
CA VAL A 108 -7.62 -3.70 1.38
C VAL A 108 -6.44 -4.61 1.04
N ILE A 109 -6.61 -5.90 1.27
CA ILE A 109 -5.67 -6.94 0.86
C ILE A 109 -5.85 -7.19 -0.64
N GLY A 110 -4.73 -7.17 -1.39
CA GLY A 110 -4.74 -7.42 -2.82
C GLY A 110 -4.90 -8.90 -3.14
N SER A 111 -5.61 -9.19 -4.21
CA SER A 111 -5.83 -10.56 -4.69
C SER A 111 -4.92 -10.95 -5.86
N ALA A 112 -4.12 -10.01 -6.39
CA ALA A 112 -3.28 -10.28 -7.55
C ALA A 112 -2.06 -11.16 -7.26
N VAL A 113 -1.59 -11.21 -5.99
CA VAL A 113 -0.54 -12.13 -5.53
C VAL A 113 -0.98 -12.74 -4.21
N VAL A 114 -1.22 -14.05 -4.21
CA VAL A 114 -1.64 -14.82 -3.03
C VAL A 114 -0.98 -16.19 -3.05
N GLY A 115 -0.42 -16.63 -1.96
CA GLY A 115 0.18 -17.95 -1.87
C GLY A 115 -0.33 -18.76 -0.68
N SER A 116 -0.33 -20.08 -0.80
CA SER A 116 -0.69 -20.96 0.30
C SER A 116 -0.21 -22.40 0.13
N VAL A 117 -0.19 -23.14 1.24
CA VAL A 117 -0.17 -24.61 1.20
C VAL A 117 -1.51 -25.14 0.69
N PRO A 118 -1.57 -26.35 0.11
CA PRO A 118 -2.83 -26.98 -0.30
C PRO A 118 -3.78 -27.13 0.91
N GLY A 119 -5.08 -26.88 0.70
CA GLY A 119 -6.11 -27.05 1.74
C GLY A 119 -6.00 -26.07 2.91
N HIS A 120 -5.36 -24.91 2.71
CA HIS A 120 -5.25 -23.89 3.75
C HIS A 120 -6.64 -23.34 4.12
N ALA A 121 -6.97 -23.31 5.41
CA ALA A 121 -8.31 -22.95 5.89
C ALA A 121 -8.78 -21.55 5.43
N ALA A 122 -7.88 -20.57 5.37
CA ALA A 122 -8.23 -19.24 4.90
C ALA A 122 -8.55 -19.22 3.39
N ILE A 123 -7.88 -20.05 2.59
CA ILE A 123 -8.15 -20.17 1.15
C ILE A 123 -9.47 -20.93 0.92
N GLU A 124 -9.78 -21.94 1.71
CA GLU A 124 -11.08 -22.61 1.66
C GLU A 124 -12.23 -21.64 1.96
N ARG A 125 -12.10 -20.84 3.02
CA ARG A 125 -13.08 -19.79 3.34
C ARG A 125 -13.18 -18.73 2.24
N ALA A 126 -12.07 -18.34 1.62
CA ALA A 126 -12.10 -17.39 0.49
C ALA A 126 -12.87 -17.99 -0.70
N LEU A 127 -12.63 -19.25 -1.05
CA LEU A 127 -13.37 -19.94 -2.10
C LEU A 127 -14.87 -20.00 -1.79
N GLU A 128 -15.26 -20.37 -0.56
CA GLU A 128 -16.66 -20.40 -0.13
C GLU A 128 -17.35 -19.03 -0.33
N VAL A 129 -16.71 -17.95 0.13
CA VAL A 129 -17.24 -16.59 0.01
C VAL A 129 -17.37 -16.17 -1.47
N VAL A 130 -16.38 -16.47 -2.29
CA VAL A 130 -16.38 -16.15 -3.71
C VAL A 130 -17.43 -16.95 -4.45
N CYS A 131 -17.56 -18.26 -4.18
CA CYS A 131 -18.59 -19.12 -4.78
C CYS A 131 -20.00 -18.67 -4.38
N ALA A 132 -20.23 -18.25 -3.14
CA ALA A 132 -21.52 -17.77 -2.68
C ALA A 132 -21.92 -16.43 -3.38
N ASN A 133 -20.94 -15.58 -3.68
CA ASN A 133 -21.17 -14.25 -4.21
C ASN A 133 -20.98 -14.11 -5.73
N ALA A 134 -20.51 -15.14 -6.42
CA ALA A 134 -20.31 -15.12 -7.88
C ALA A 134 -21.58 -14.72 -8.62
N GLY A 135 -21.47 -13.74 -9.52
CA GLY A 135 -22.60 -13.16 -10.25
C GLY A 135 -23.40 -12.13 -9.46
N SER A 136 -23.03 -11.78 -8.22
CA SER A 136 -23.76 -10.81 -7.40
C SER A 136 -22.92 -9.55 -7.13
N GLY A 137 -23.53 -8.36 -7.30
CA GLY A 137 -22.89 -7.10 -6.91
C GLY A 137 -21.63 -6.71 -7.72
N PRO A 138 -20.89 -5.67 -7.30
CA PRO A 138 -19.64 -5.28 -7.92
C PRO A 138 -18.54 -6.33 -7.65
N GLN A 139 -17.78 -6.73 -8.68
CA GLN A 139 -16.74 -7.76 -8.57
C GLN A 139 -15.76 -7.53 -7.43
N VAL A 140 -15.23 -6.31 -7.30
CA VAL A 140 -14.25 -5.95 -6.25
C VAL A 140 -14.75 -6.30 -4.84
N GLU A 141 -16.07 -6.19 -4.61
CA GLU A 141 -16.72 -6.44 -3.32
C GLU A 141 -17.20 -7.89 -3.17
N ALA A 142 -17.64 -8.48 -4.27
CA ALA A 142 -18.28 -9.81 -4.27
C ALA A 142 -17.26 -10.95 -4.31
N THR A 143 -16.29 -10.88 -5.22
CA THR A 143 -15.31 -11.95 -5.46
C THR A 143 -13.85 -11.49 -5.36
N GLY A 144 -13.60 -10.20 -5.51
CA GLY A 144 -12.28 -9.60 -5.58
C GLY A 144 -11.65 -9.25 -4.23
N PRO A 145 -10.77 -8.23 -4.21
CA PRO A 145 -9.92 -7.93 -3.06
C PRO A 145 -10.67 -7.55 -1.77
N VAL A 146 -11.88 -6.98 -1.86
CA VAL A 146 -12.67 -6.67 -0.66
C VAL A 146 -13.22 -7.95 -0.03
N ALA A 147 -13.66 -8.93 -0.84
CA ALA A 147 -14.09 -10.23 -0.35
C ALA A 147 -12.92 -10.96 0.35
N LEU A 148 -11.74 -10.98 -0.29
CA LEU A 148 -10.53 -11.55 0.30
C LEU A 148 -10.15 -10.87 1.62
N THR A 149 -10.22 -9.55 1.69
CA THR A 149 -9.90 -8.79 2.90
C THR A 149 -10.76 -9.22 4.08
N ARG A 150 -12.07 -9.42 3.88
CA ARG A 150 -13.00 -9.88 4.94
C ARG A 150 -12.63 -11.26 5.49
N VAL A 151 -12.02 -12.10 4.66
CA VAL A 151 -11.59 -13.45 5.05
C VAL A 151 -10.25 -13.45 5.76
N LEU A 152 -9.28 -12.69 5.23
CA LEU A 152 -7.89 -12.73 5.70
C LEU A 152 -7.60 -11.75 6.83
N GLN A 153 -8.41 -10.70 6.99
CA GLN A 153 -8.20 -9.72 8.05
C GLN A 153 -8.39 -10.39 9.43
N GLY A 154 -7.30 -10.51 10.19
CA GLY A 154 -7.28 -11.16 11.49
C GLY A 154 -7.08 -12.69 11.45
N ALA A 155 -6.76 -13.28 10.29
CA ALA A 155 -6.28 -14.65 10.22
C ALA A 155 -4.82 -14.71 10.71
N GLU A 156 -4.58 -15.40 11.83
CA GLU A 156 -3.25 -15.49 12.47
C GLU A 156 -2.27 -16.38 11.70
N ASP A 157 -2.77 -17.22 10.81
CA ASP A 157 -2.01 -18.19 10.00
C ASP A 157 -1.70 -17.70 8.58
N VAL A 158 -1.89 -16.39 8.31
CA VAL A 158 -1.63 -15.76 7.02
C VAL A 158 -0.65 -14.59 7.20
N GLU A 159 0.49 -14.65 6.52
CA GLU A 159 1.45 -13.55 6.49
C GLU A 159 0.93 -12.42 5.59
N LEU A 160 0.80 -11.20 6.14
CA LEU A 160 0.35 -10.03 5.41
C LEU A 160 1.49 -9.03 5.20
N TYR A 161 2.01 -8.99 4.00
CA TYR A 161 3.09 -8.10 3.62
C TYR A 161 2.62 -6.66 3.36
N ARG A 162 3.57 -5.72 3.38
CA ARG A 162 3.33 -4.31 3.08
C ARG A 162 2.98 -4.14 1.60
N SER A 163 2.32 -3.03 1.25
CA SER A 163 1.95 -2.71 -0.14
C SER A 163 3.16 -2.66 -1.06
N ALA A 164 4.30 -2.14 -0.58
CA ALA A 164 5.54 -2.08 -1.34
C ALA A 164 5.99 -3.43 -1.90
N THR A 165 5.64 -4.54 -1.25
CA THR A 165 6.09 -5.88 -1.65
C THR A 165 5.61 -6.29 -3.04
N PHE A 166 4.31 -6.04 -3.37
CA PHE A 166 3.71 -6.43 -4.65
C PHE A 166 2.90 -5.32 -5.33
N TYR A 167 2.58 -4.25 -4.61
CA TYR A 167 1.74 -3.14 -5.06
C TYR A 167 2.44 -1.79 -4.81
N PRO A 168 3.67 -1.57 -5.34
CA PRO A 168 4.40 -0.32 -5.11
C PRO A 168 3.72 0.87 -5.79
N LEU A 169 2.90 0.61 -6.80
CA LEU A 169 2.13 1.61 -7.53
C LEU A 169 0.64 1.43 -7.24
N ASP A 170 -0.07 2.54 -7.12
CA ASP A 170 -1.53 2.50 -7.10
C ASP A 170 -2.11 2.26 -8.51
N TYR A 171 -3.43 2.15 -8.60
CA TYR A 171 -4.14 1.99 -9.88
C TYR A 171 -3.79 3.08 -10.93
N TRP A 172 -3.24 4.21 -10.51
CA TRP A 172 -2.84 5.32 -11.37
C TRP A 172 -1.38 5.29 -11.78
N GLN A 173 -0.65 4.22 -11.47
CA GLN A 173 0.80 4.13 -11.62
C GLN A 173 1.55 5.22 -10.83
N ILE A 174 0.93 5.69 -9.73
CA ILE A 174 1.53 6.67 -8.83
C ILE A 174 2.09 5.91 -7.63
N PRO A 175 3.38 6.10 -7.29
CA PRO A 175 3.96 5.51 -6.09
C PRO A 175 3.14 5.91 -4.85
N PHE A 176 2.91 4.97 -3.95
CA PHE A 176 2.30 5.32 -2.66
C PHE A 176 3.22 6.30 -1.93
N SER A 177 2.64 7.35 -1.32
CA SER A 177 3.38 8.40 -0.61
C SER A 177 4.15 7.91 0.62
N ASP A 178 3.90 6.69 1.04
CA ASP A 178 4.52 6.02 2.19
C ASP A 178 5.64 5.06 1.77
N LEU A 179 5.98 5.01 0.46
CA LEU A 179 7.22 4.44 -0.03
C LEU A 179 8.33 5.45 0.33
N ASP A 180 8.79 5.39 1.56
CA ASP A 180 10.08 5.96 1.93
C ASP A 180 11.14 5.30 1.04
N SER A 181 12.23 5.99 0.76
CA SER A 181 13.36 5.53 -0.06
C SER A 181 13.98 4.19 0.40
N GLU A 182 13.58 3.68 1.56
CA GLU A 182 13.90 2.34 2.07
C GLU A 182 13.03 1.22 1.44
N GLY A 183 11.94 1.56 0.73
CA GLY A 183 10.97 0.57 0.20
C GLY A 183 11.34 -0.06 -1.15
N GLU A 184 12.27 0.50 -1.91
CA GLU A 184 12.67 -0.08 -3.21
C GLU A 184 13.35 -1.44 -3.05
N ASP A 185 14.10 -1.66 -1.97
CA ASP A 185 14.74 -2.94 -1.66
C ASP A 185 13.74 -4.01 -1.17
N GLU A 186 12.50 -3.64 -0.84
CA GLU A 186 11.46 -4.55 -0.38
C GLU A 186 10.47 -4.96 -1.48
N THR A 187 10.57 -4.41 -2.69
CA THR A 187 9.65 -4.72 -3.80
C THR A 187 10.07 -5.99 -4.52
N TYR A 188 9.17 -6.97 -4.57
CA TYR A 188 9.37 -8.27 -5.20
C TYR A 188 8.66 -8.39 -6.54
N ALA A 189 7.51 -7.72 -6.70
CA ALA A 189 6.77 -7.68 -7.95
C ALA A 189 5.99 -6.36 -8.08
N ILE A 190 5.54 -6.06 -9.28
CA ILE A 190 4.72 -4.88 -9.60
C ILE A 190 3.42 -5.34 -10.25
N HIS A 191 2.29 -4.98 -9.66
CA HIS A 191 0.98 -5.14 -10.26
C HIS A 191 0.64 -3.91 -11.12
N HIS A 192 0.46 -4.12 -12.44
CA HIS A 192 0.27 -3.03 -13.42
C HIS A 192 -1.18 -2.54 -13.55
N TRP A 193 -2.16 -3.21 -12.93
CA TRP A 193 -3.56 -2.80 -12.86
C TRP A 193 -4.28 -2.65 -14.21
N HIS A 194 -3.97 -3.47 -15.21
CA HIS A 194 -4.49 -3.30 -16.58
C HIS A 194 -5.99 -3.57 -16.73
N ALA A 195 -6.62 -4.32 -15.83
CA ALA A 195 -8.07 -4.56 -15.79
C ALA A 195 -8.69 -4.95 -17.16
N THR A 196 -8.03 -5.81 -17.92
CA THR A 196 -8.40 -6.23 -19.29
C THR A 196 -9.79 -6.87 -19.41
N TRP A 197 -10.32 -7.39 -18.31
CA TRP A 197 -11.67 -7.97 -18.20
C TRP A 197 -12.79 -6.93 -18.22
N GLN A 198 -12.48 -5.62 -18.17
CA GLN A 198 -13.48 -4.55 -18.20
C GLN A 198 -13.80 -4.17 -19.65
N THR A 199 -15.10 -3.98 -19.96
CA THR A 199 -15.48 -3.40 -21.25
C THR A 199 -14.95 -1.97 -21.36
N ARG A 200 -14.62 -1.53 -22.59
CA ARG A 200 -14.09 -0.17 -22.86
C ARG A 200 -14.95 0.93 -22.24
N GLU A 201 -16.27 0.75 -22.23
CA GLU A 201 -17.22 1.69 -21.65
C GLU A 201 -17.13 1.75 -20.12
N ASN A 202 -17.02 0.59 -19.45
CA ASN A 202 -16.83 0.49 -18.01
C ASN A 202 -15.47 1.06 -17.59
N LEU A 203 -14.42 0.83 -18.38
CA LEU A 203 -13.11 1.39 -18.17
C LEU A 203 -13.13 2.92 -18.26
N MET A 204 -13.74 3.49 -19.30
CA MET A 204 -13.88 4.94 -19.46
C MET A 204 -14.68 5.58 -18.33
N ARG A 205 -15.80 4.97 -17.92
CA ARG A 205 -16.61 5.47 -16.79
C ARG A 205 -15.78 5.47 -15.50
N ARG A 206 -15.10 4.36 -15.20
CA ARG A 206 -14.26 4.22 -14.01
C ARG A 206 -13.10 5.20 -14.03
N THR A 207 -12.41 5.37 -15.16
CA THR A 207 -11.34 6.36 -15.33
C THR A 207 -11.84 7.77 -15.04
N ARG A 208 -13.03 8.13 -15.54
CA ARG A 208 -13.63 9.45 -15.27
C ARG A 208 -13.96 9.66 -13.80
N GLU A 209 -14.57 8.68 -13.14
CA GLU A 209 -14.87 8.75 -11.69
C GLU A 209 -13.62 8.91 -10.86
N LEU A 210 -12.59 8.18 -11.20
CA LEU A 210 -11.33 8.21 -10.52
C LEU A 210 -10.59 9.54 -10.74
N MET A 211 -10.60 10.09 -11.97
CA MET A 211 -10.07 11.43 -12.24
C MET A 211 -10.78 12.51 -11.40
N LEU A 212 -12.09 12.41 -11.23
CA LEU A 212 -12.83 13.32 -10.36
C LEU A 212 -12.39 13.21 -8.90
N LYS A 213 -12.30 11.98 -8.37
CA LYS A 213 -11.82 11.73 -6.99
C LYS A 213 -10.40 12.25 -6.79
N SER A 214 -9.50 12.04 -7.75
CA SER A 214 -8.12 12.56 -7.72
C SER A 214 -8.08 14.09 -7.72
N ARG A 215 -8.95 14.75 -8.51
CA ARG A 215 -9.08 16.22 -8.50
C ARG A 215 -9.53 16.73 -7.14
N GLU A 216 -10.57 16.11 -6.56
CA GLU A 216 -11.08 16.48 -5.23
C GLU A 216 -10.03 16.27 -4.13
N ARG A 217 -9.26 15.18 -4.20
CA ARG A 217 -8.15 14.93 -3.26
C ARG A 217 -7.10 16.02 -3.37
N ARG A 218 -6.63 16.33 -4.61
CA ARG A 218 -5.66 17.40 -4.85
C ARG A 218 -6.15 18.77 -4.38
N GLU A 219 -7.44 19.07 -4.52
CA GLU A 219 -8.00 20.31 -3.99
C GLU A 219 -8.03 20.35 -2.47
N ARG A 220 -8.37 19.24 -1.81
CA ARG A 220 -8.31 19.10 -0.34
C ARG A 220 -6.88 19.31 0.16
N ASP A 221 -5.91 18.67 -0.48
CA ASP A 221 -4.49 18.78 -0.11
C ASP A 221 -3.97 20.21 -0.31
N ARG A 222 -4.33 20.86 -1.43
CA ARG A 222 -4.02 22.28 -1.66
C ARG A 222 -4.62 23.19 -0.59
N ARG A 223 -5.87 22.95 -0.17
CA ARG A 223 -6.52 23.73 0.91
C ARG A 223 -5.79 23.50 2.25
N ARG A 224 -5.40 22.27 2.53
CA ARG A 224 -4.64 21.89 3.74
C ARG A 224 -3.27 22.58 3.76
N LEU A 225 -2.52 22.53 2.66
CA LEU A 225 -1.22 23.20 2.51
C LEU A 225 -1.34 24.70 2.72
N ARG A 226 -2.27 25.38 2.05
CA ARG A 226 -2.53 26.82 2.25
C ARG A 226 -2.87 27.17 3.70
N SER A 227 -3.60 26.29 4.40
CA SER A 227 -3.91 26.49 5.82
C SER A 227 -2.66 26.38 6.70
N GLN A 228 -1.79 25.41 6.41
CA GLN A 228 -0.51 25.24 7.10
C GLN A 228 0.43 26.41 6.86
N GLU A 229 0.56 26.89 5.61
CA GLU A 229 1.35 28.07 5.25
C GLU A 229 0.90 29.30 6.03
N ARG A 230 -0.41 29.59 6.06
CA ARG A 230 -0.96 30.71 6.85
C ARG A 230 -0.68 30.57 8.35
N ARG A 231 -0.66 29.34 8.88
CA ARG A 231 -0.32 29.05 10.28
C ARG A 231 1.16 29.32 10.55
N LEU A 232 2.04 28.92 9.64
CA LEU A 232 3.49 29.18 9.72
C LEU A 232 3.78 30.67 9.66
N GLU A 233 3.19 31.41 8.70
CA GLU A 233 3.36 32.86 8.60
C GLU A 233 2.91 33.60 9.89
N ARG A 234 1.81 33.13 10.55
CA ARG A 234 1.38 33.73 11.83
C ARG A 234 2.38 33.44 12.94
N LYS A 235 2.99 32.24 12.96
CA LYS A 235 4.04 31.89 13.94
C LYS A 235 5.29 32.71 13.70
N ASP A 236 5.72 32.85 12.44
CA ASP A 236 6.88 33.66 12.09
C ASP A 236 6.70 35.13 12.48
N ARG A 237 5.53 35.73 12.18
CA ARG A 237 5.20 37.09 12.63
C ARG A 237 5.23 37.25 14.15
N ARG A 238 4.77 36.25 14.92
CA ARG A 238 4.83 36.26 16.39
C ARG A 238 6.27 36.18 16.88
N LEU A 239 7.07 35.32 16.28
CA LEU A 239 8.48 35.16 16.62
C LEU A 239 9.28 36.45 16.36
N ARG A 240 9.12 37.08 15.19
CA ARG A 240 9.74 38.36 14.87
C ARG A 240 9.39 39.45 15.89
N ARG A 241 8.10 39.56 16.26
CA ARG A 241 7.68 40.51 17.29
C ARG A 241 8.29 40.23 18.67
N ALA A 242 8.50 38.97 19.02
CA ALA A 242 9.14 38.58 20.27
C ALA A 242 10.62 38.95 20.27
N LEU A 243 11.32 38.65 19.19
CA LEU A 243 12.74 39.02 19.00
C LEU A 243 12.95 40.55 19.02
N ASP A 244 12.09 41.31 18.36
CA ASP A 244 12.13 42.79 18.40
C ASP A 244 11.93 43.33 19.82
N ARG A 245 11.02 42.71 20.59
CA ARG A 245 10.78 43.07 21.99
C ARG A 245 11.99 42.74 22.85
N GLU A 246 12.60 41.59 22.67
CA GLU A 246 13.82 41.19 23.36
C GLU A 246 14.98 42.13 23.07
N ALA A 247 15.20 42.45 21.80
CA ALA A 247 16.24 43.43 21.38
C ALA A 247 16.03 44.81 22.03
N ARG A 248 14.76 45.29 22.09
CA ARG A 248 14.46 46.58 22.75
C ARG A 248 14.70 46.53 24.28
N LEU A 249 14.42 45.39 24.93
CA LEU A 249 14.68 45.22 26.36
C LEU A 249 16.18 45.16 26.64
N ALA A 250 16.94 44.40 25.83
CA ALA A 250 18.41 44.37 25.88
C ALA A 250 19.04 45.76 25.75
N ALA A 251 18.64 46.54 24.72
CA ALA A 251 19.11 47.88 24.52
C ALA A 251 18.71 48.84 25.69
N ARG A 252 17.58 48.57 26.35
CA ARG A 252 17.17 49.33 27.54
C ARG A 252 18.03 48.97 28.75
N LEU A 253 18.33 47.69 28.97
CA LEU A 253 19.26 47.24 30.01
C LEU A 253 20.66 47.81 29.85
N GLU A 254 21.23 47.78 28.66
CA GLU A 254 22.55 48.40 28.37
C GLU A 254 22.56 49.87 28.72
N ARG A 255 21.50 50.61 28.38
CA ARG A 255 21.39 52.06 28.73
C ARG A 255 21.33 52.26 30.23
N ILE A 256 20.60 51.40 30.98
CA ILE A 256 20.52 51.45 32.44
C ILE A 256 21.88 51.15 33.05
N GLU A 257 22.53 50.10 32.65
CA GLU A 257 23.86 49.68 33.12
C GLU A 257 24.98 50.69 32.78
N GLY A 258 24.89 51.33 31.59
CA GLY A 258 25.76 52.43 31.17
C GLY A 258 25.51 53.72 31.90
N SER A 259 24.42 53.89 32.64
CA SER A 259 24.05 55.12 33.30
C SER A 259 24.98 55.48 34.49
N ARG A 260 25.20 56.77 34.74
CA ARG A 260 26.02 57.25 35.89
C ARG A 260 25.40 56.76 37.22
N TRP A 261 24.08 56.73 37.29
CA TRP A 261 23.34 56.33 38.49
C TRP A 261 23.52 54.80 38.79
N TRP A 262 23.52 53.95 37.79
CA TRP A 262 23.78 52.54 38.00
C TRP A 262 25.19 52.28 38.50
N ARG A 263 26.19 52.91 37.85
CA ARG A 263 27.59 52.84 38.28
C ARG A 263 27.80 53.35 39.71
N LEU A 264 27.11 54.45 40.12
CA LEU A 264 27.11 54.95 41.44
C LEU A 264 26.50 53.98 42.43
N GLY A 265 25.32 53.38 42.11
CA GLY A 265 24.63 52.35 42.91
C GLY A 265 25.52 51.13 43.17
N GLN A 266 26.20 50.64 42.15
CA GLN A 266 27.14 49.54 42.28
C GLN A 266 28.33 49.88 43.21
N ARG A 267 28.84 51.11 43.11
CA ARG A 267 29.93 51.55 44.01
C ARG A 267 29.47 51.61 45.45
N LEU A 268 28.27 52.11 45.71
CA LEU A 268 27.69 52.22 47.08
C LEU A 268 27.33 50.80 47.62
N SER A 269 26.82 49.90 46.84
CA SER A 269 26.61 48.52 47.23
C SER A 269 27.89 47.78 47.59
N ARG A 270 28.95 47.93 46.82
CA ARG A 270 30.28 47.37 47.10
C ARG A 270 30.88 47.96 48.37
N ALA A 271 30.67 49.29 48.61
CA ALA A 271 31.16 49.95 49.84
C ALA A 271 30.38 49.45 51.08
N ARG A 272 29.08 49.22 50.96
CA ARG A 272 28.27 48.62 52.05
C ARG A 272 28.70 47.19 52.40
N LEU A 273 28.95 46.35 51.38
CA LEU A 273 29.42 44.98 51.56
C LEU A 273 30.84 44.93 52.24
N ARG A 274 31.67 45.93 52.02
CA ARG A 274 32.98 46.02 52.66
C ARG A 274 32.86 46.46 54.13
N ARG A 275 31.95 47.36 54.48
CA ARG A 275 31.73 47.81 55.91
C ARG A 275 31.03 46.79 56.78
N GLY A 276 30.31 45.81 56.18
CA GLY A 276 29.67 44.73 56.96
C GLY A 276 30.56 43.51 57.18
N ARG A 277 31.85 43.58 56.86
CA ARG A 277 32.84 42.52 57.07
C ARG A 277 34.00 42.93 58.01
N GLU A 278 33.87 44.01 58.77
CA GLU A 278 34.77 44.29 59.87
C GLU A 278 34.16 43.73 61.17
N PRO A 279 34.93 42.95 61.96
CA PRO A 279 34.48 42.18 63.13
C PRO A 279 34.07 43.07 64.29
#